data_7347862db4a16eee3cf64c46b887385b
#
_entry.id   7347862db4a16eee3cf64c46b887385b
#
_cell.length_a   1.000
_cell.length_b   1.000
_cell.length_c   1.000
_cell.angle_alpha   90.00
_cell.angle_beta   90.00
_cell.angle_gamma   90.00
#
_symmetry.space_group_name_H-M   'P 1'
#
loop_
_entity.id
_entity.type
_entity.pdbx_description
1 polymer ?
#
loop_
_entity_poly.entity_id
_entity_poly.type
_entity_poly.pdbx_seq_one_letter_code
_entity_poly.pdbx_strand_id
1 'polypeptide(L)'
;MKLYKYCSAKAGLEIIRKSRVLLSNPSDFNDPFDSIFDIDDSEIEKAKELVLNYEMFKGLYSTFHRKDLKLPNSAQKVIIDLLRKEFDACRKLMVKTKTYEKVPSLNSMLKRLSNLNPALKVKIEKMYQEFESKTIDPVKMVAEQALISCFSKIPDSILMWSHYSNSHKGICIEIEEDRPDFRDIIYSKKRAKFDVIDIIKRILAADYLGTQVDTSNNEYNYRILKPFFTKSLDWEYEKEVRCVLSRKNPNIEGFDIDDCLSYLDVRITKIFIGINIKDDDLNEILKLAYHRGIPVVYMEKHPTDFALIANEERNTKPVYKDDPLLNPAELLFKEMEKCLDNNLYIPALFIGLSLPEIMASVVYPDLPKADAYIKTFRETYETYQPQEKSGTPYICGELCYELKKSLFEKGTTEVPNHIKDFDLEKIQLKTERKKNLDIFISCITTGTHADGSTLNSIDLNIREYCVRFRETSVKFLASHKAEFDKMPKIDIFDIDKEHEDMVECSIHTKTINEQILKYARLKQSKK
;
A
#
# COMPACT_ATOMS: atom_id res chain seq x y z
N MET A 1 -5.92 -13.20 14.90
CA MET A 1 -6.66 -12.47 15.97
C MET A 1 -7.53 -11.39 15.36
N LYS A 2 -8.63 -11.00 16.06
CA LYS A 2 -9.47 -9.88 15.60
C LYS A 2 -8.95 -8.58 16.16
N LEU A 3 -8.81 -7.58 15.30
CA LEU A 3 -8.36 -6.23 15.62
C LEU A 3 -9.30 -5.19 15.03
N TYR A 4 -9.34 -4.01 15.61
CA TYR A 4 -10.32 -2.98 15.32
C TYR A 4 -9.64 -1.66 14.98
N LYS A 5 -9.94 -1.11 13.80
CA LYS A 5 -9.45 0.19 13.34
C LYS A 5 -10.55 1.22 13.38
N TYR A 6 -10.49 2.14 14.34
CA TYR A 6 -11.38 3.29 14.41
C TYR A 6 -10.93 4.36 13.44
N CYS A 7 -11.85 4.93 12.68
CA CYS A 7 -11.54 5.99 11.73
C CYS A 7 -12.75 6.84 11.37
N SER A 8 -12.49 8.00 10.75
CA SER A 8 -13.56 8.81 10.15
C SER A 8 -14.23 8.05 9.00
N ALA A 9 -15.46 8.40 8.64
CA ALA A 9 -16.16 7.79 7.50
C ALA A 9 -15.32 7.86 6.22
N LYS A 10 -14.73 9.03 5.92
CA LYS A 10 -13.88 9.22 4.74
C LYS A 10 -12.66 8.29 4.72
N ALA A 11 -11.93 8.20 5.82
CA ALA A 11 -10.78 7.30 5.93
C ALA A 11 -11.21 5.83 5.83
N GLY A 12 -12.35 5.49 6.44
CA GLY A 12 -12.94 4.16 6.38
C GLY A 12 -13.33 3.74 4.96
N LEU A 13 -13.91 4.62 4.18
CA LEU A 13 -14.23 4.38 2.77
C LEU A 13 -12.95 4.03 1.96
N GLU A 14 -11.86 4.75 2.19
CA GLU A 14 -10.58 4.43 1.52
C GLU A 14 -10.02 3.07 1.96
N ILE A 15 -10.10 2.75 3.27
CA ILE A 15 -9.67 1.44 3.78
C ILE A 15 -10.52 0.33 3.18
N ILE A 16 -11.86 0.49 3.17
CA ILE A 16 -12.76 -0.51 2.59
C ILE A 16 -12.50 -0.66 1.09
N ARG A 17 -12.34 0.45 0.36
CA ARG A 17 -12.13 0.46 -1.10
C ARG A 17 -10.85 -0.24 -1.51
N LYS A 18 -9.79 -0.06 -0.74
CA LYS A 18 -8.44 -0.55 -1.09
C LYS A 18 -7.99 -1.78 -0.29
N SER A 19 -8.75 -2.22 0.73
CA SER A 19 -8.36 -3.26 1.71
C SER A 19 -6.98 -3.04 2.32
N ARG A 20 -6.61 -1.79 2.56
CA ARG A 20 -5.31 -1.43 3.12
C ARG A 20 -5.43 -0.29 4.11
N VAL A 21 -4.55 -0.29 5.11
CA VAL A 21 -4.45 0.75 6.13
C VAL A 21 -3.18 1.55 5.96
N LEU A 22 -3.24 2.83 6.26
CA LEU A 22 -2.08 3.71 6.25
C LEU A 22 -1.14 3.37 7.41
N LEU A 23 0.15 3.36 7.11
CA LEU A 23 1.24 3.33 8.07
C LEU A 23 1.79 4.74 8.22
N SER A 24 1.73 5.30 9.41
CA SER A 24 2.18 6.66 9.71
C SER A 24 3.54 6.67 10.39
N ASN A 25 4.27 7.76 10.22
CA ASN A 25 5.47 7.98 11.02
C ASN A 25 5.06 8.37 12.45
N PRO A 26 5.80 7.98 13.49
CA PRO A 26 5.51 8.40 14.88
C PRO A 26 5.43 9.92 15.08
N SER A 27 6.14 10.72 14.28
CA SER A 27 6.07 12.18 14.34
C SER A 27 4.69 12.76 14.01
N ASP A 28 3.83 11.98 13.36
CA ASP A 28 2.49 12.39 12.93
C ASP A 28 1.42 12.03 13.99
N PHE A 29 1.83 11.44 15.12
CA PHE A 29 0.89 11.04 16.17
C PHE A 29 0.40 12.24 16.97
N ASN A 30 -0.83 12.12 17.47
CA ASN A 30 -1.48 13.16 18.27
C ASN A 30 -0.92 13.29 19.69
N ASP A 31 -0.34 12.22 20.24
CA ASP A 31 0.29 12.23 21.57
C ASP A 31 1.77 12.61 21.44
N PRO A 32 2.20 13.78 21.92
CA PRO A 32 3.61 14.20 21.84
C PRO A 32 4.54 13.34 22.70
N PHE A 33 4.01 12.46 23.55
CA PHE A 33 4.78 11.52 24.36
C PHE A 33 4.84 10.12 23.77
N ASP A 34 4.11 9.86 22.69
CA ASP A 34 4.10 8.56 22.03
C ASP A 34 5.41 8.33 21.27
N SER A 35 5.93 7.12 21.36
CA SER A 35 7.14 6.70 20.64
C SER A 35 8.38 7.56 20.95
N ILE A 36 8.40 8.25 22.11
CA ILE A 36 9.58 8.96 22.59
C ILE A 36 10.52 8.00 23.29
N PHE A 37 11.79 8.12 22.93
CA PHE A 37 12.86 7.30 23.47
C PHE A 37 13.42 7.88 24.78
N ASP A 38 13.69 7.01 25.74
CA ASP A 38 14.51 7.34 26.92
C ASP A 38 15.96 6.98 26.61
N ILE A 39 16.77 7.99 26.29
CA ILE A 39 18.16 7.83 25.86
C ILE A 39 19.03 8.71 26.75
N ASP A 40 20.13 8.14 27.22
CA ASP A 40 21.16 8.88 27.92
C ASP A 40 21.94 9.77 26.93
N ASP A 41 22.19 11.05 27.32
CA ASP A 41 22.94 11.97 26.48
C ASP A 41 24.33 11.42 26.11
N SER A 42 24.96 10.65 27.01
CA SER A 42 26.25 10.01 26.74
C SER A 42 26.18 8.95 25.65
N GLU A 43 25.04 8.28 25.48
CA GLU A 43 24.80 7.32 24.40
C GLU A 43 24.56 8.03 23.06
N ILE A 44 23.91 9.18 23.07
CA ILE A 44 23.74 10.01 21.87
C ILE A 44 25.11 10.46 21.34
N GLU A 45 26.00 10.95 22.22
CA GLU A 45 27.33 11.35 21.80
C GLU A 45 28.17 10.18 21.26
N LYS A 46 28.08 9.00 21.89
CA LYS A 46 28.74 7.78 21.38
C LYS A 46 28.16 7.36 20.00
N ALA A 47 26.87 7.51 19.80
CA ALA A 47 26.22 7.20 18.53
C ALA A 47 26.67 8.17 17.42
N LYS A 48 26.78 9.48 17.73
CA LYS A 48 27.33 10.47 16.78
C LYS A 48 28.79 10.15 16.42
N GLU A 49 29.61 9.81 17.40
CA GLU A 49 30.98 9.39 17.15
C GLU A 49 31.07 8.14 16.28
N LEU A 50 30.18 7.18 16.49
CA LEU A 50 30.13 5.97 15.69
C LEU A 50 29.74 6.27 14.23
N VAL A 51 28.74 7.13 14.01
CA VAL A 51 28.35 7.57 12.67
C VAL A 51 29.49 8.31 11.97
N LEU A 52 30.15 9.23 12.66
CA LEU A 52 31.31 9.95 12.11
C LEU A 52 32.43 8.98 11.72
N ASN A 53 32.76 8.03 12.59
CA ASN A 53 33.75 6.99 12.31
C ASN A 53 33.37 6.15 11.07
N TYR A 54 32.11 5.81 10.93
CA TYR A 54 31.60 5.08 9.79
C TYR A 54 31.72 5.87 8.48
N GLU A 55 31.32 7.14 8.46
CA GLU A 55 31.41 7.97 7.28
C GLU A 55 32.88 8.15 6.83
N MET A 56 33.79 8.34 7.77
CA MET A 56 35.21 8.36 7.50
C MET A 56 35.73 7.03 6.94
N PHE A 57 35.32 5.91 7.53
CA PHE A 57 35.61 4.57 7.01
C PHE A 57 35.10 4.39 5.57
N LYS A 58 33.83 4.69 5.31
CA LYS A 58 33.18 4.57 4.00
C LYS A 58 33.90 5.41 2.93
N GLY A 59 34.19 6.67 3.25
CA GLY A 59 34.87 7.60 2.34
C GLY A 59 36.32 7.23 2.04
N LEU A 60 37.03 6.63 2.99
CA LEU A 60 38.44 6.29 2.83
C LEU A 60 38.72 4.87 2.38
N TYR A 61 37.79 3.93 2.62
CA TYR A 61 37.96 2.52 2.25
C TYR A 61 38.37 2.35 0.79
N SER A 62 37.56 2.89 -0.14
CA SER A 62 37.82 2.82 -1.57
C SER A 62 39.13 3.53 -1.95
N THR A 63 39.42 4.68 -1.33
CA THR A 63 40.63 5.46 -1.60
C THR A 63 41.87 4.68 -1.25
N PHE A 64 41.91 4.06 -0.07
CA PHE A 64 43.11 3.37 0.43
C PHE A 64 43.30 1.99 -0.19
N HIS A 65 42.25 1.39 -0.80
CA HIS A 65 42.35 0.12 -1.51
C HIS A 65 42.67 0.29 -3.01
N ARG A 66 42.80 1.52 -3.51
CA ARG A 66 43.20 1.73 -4.93
C ARG A 66 44.62 1.24 -5.17
N LYS A 67 44.82 0.51 -6.28
CA LYS A 67 46.14 -0.02 -6.70
C LYS A 67 47.09 1.08 -7.18
N ASP A 68 46.56 2.18 -7.68
CA ASP A 68 47.27 3.32 -8.27
C ASP A 68 47.61 4.43 -7.23
N LEU A 69 47.35 4.19 -5.93
CA LEU A 69 47.63 5.15 -4.87
C LEU A 69 49.15 5.34 -4.72
N LYS A 70 49.65 6.48 -5.19
CA LYS A 70 51.06 6.86 -5.08
C LYS A 70 51.35 7.34 -3.67
N LEU A 71 52.27 6.67 -2.99
CA LEU A 71 52.71 6.98 -1.62
C LEU A 71 54.17 7.46 -1.67
N PRO A 72 54.43 8.73 -1.36
CA PRO A 72 55.75 9.32 -1.58
C PRO A 72 56.83 8.86 -0.59
N ASN A 73 56.47 8.28 0.57
CA ASN A 73 57.44 7.79 1.54
C ASN A 73 57.02 6.50 2.26
N SER A 74 58.00 5.83 2.88
CA SER A 74 57.83 4.57 3.57
C SER A 74 56.93 4.65 4.81
N ALA A 75 56.94 5.77 5.54
CA ALA A 75 56.14 5.99 6.74
C ALA A 75 54.65 6.07 6.40
N GLN A 76 54.30 6.75 5.32
CA GLN A 76 52.90 6.80 4.82
C GLN A 76 52.40 5.43 4.39
N LYS A 77 53.26 4.66 3.73
CA LYS A 77 52.92 3.29 3.31
C LYS A 77 52.59 2.39 4.50
N VAL A 78 53.38 2.42 5.56
CA VAL A 78 53.13 1.65 6.77
C VAL A 78 51.79 2.01 7.41
N ILE A 79 51.46 3.30 7.54
CA ILE A 79 50.21 3.73 8.15
C ILE A 79 49.00 3.31 7.29
N ILE A 80 49.11 3.43 5.97
CA ILE A 80 48.02 3.03 5.06
C ILE A 80 47.84 1.52 5.04
N ASP A 81 48.93 0.74 5.08
CA ASP A 81 48.83 -0.72 5.12
C ASP A 81 48.22 -1.21 6.46
N LEU A 82 48.47 -0.51 7.57
CA LEU A 82 47.77 -0.78 8.83
C LEU A 82 46.29 -0.44 8.75
N LEU A 83 45.93 0.73 8.20
CA LEU A 83 44.53 1.10 7.99
C LEU A 83 43.80 0.13 7.06
N ARG A 84 44.41 -0.34 5.99
CA ARG A 84 43.86 -1.38 5.10
C ARG A 84 43.51 -2.65 5.86
N LYS A 85 44.43 -3.14 6.72
CA LYS A 85 44.21 -4.32 7.54
C LYS A 85 43.04 -4.14 8.50
N GLU A 86 42.95 -2.98 9.17
CA GLU A 86 41.82 -2.69 10.06
C GLU A 86 40.49 -2.55 9.30
N PHE A 87 40.51 -1.89 8.15
CA PHE A 87 39.35 -1.76 7.29
C PHE A 87 38.85 -3.11 6.78
N ASP A 88 39.75 -4.00 6.37
CA ASP A 88 39.41 -5.35 5.94
C ASP A 88 38.89 -6.20 7.11
N ALA A 89 39.45 -6.03 8.31
CA ALA A 89 38.91 -6.70 9.50
C ALA A 89 37.51 -6.19 9.86
N CYS A 90 37.29 -4.88 9.82
CA CYS A 90 36.00 -4.26 10.06
C CYS A 90 34.96 -4.77 9.04
N ARG A 91 35.30 -4.79 7.75
CA ARG A 91 34.43 -5.32 6.69
C ARG A 91 34.09 -6.80 6.89
N LYS A 92 35.07 -7.63 7.20
CA LYS A 92 34.85 -9.05 7.49
C LYS A 92 33.91 -9.25 8.69
N LEU A 93 34.10 -8.43 9.73
CA LEU A 93 33.24 -8.45 10.91
C LEU A 93 31.80 -8.03 10.53
N MET A 94 31.61 -6.94 9.79
CA MET A 94 30.28 -6.51 9.32
C MET A 94 29.56 -7.60 8.53
N VAL A 95 30.25 -8.28 7.62
CA VAL A 95 29.64 -9.39 6.85
C VAL A 95 29.17 -10.50 7.77
N LYS A 96 29.94 -10.82 8.82
CA LYS A 96 29.64 -11.90 9.77
C LYS A 96 28.53 -11.54 10.76
N THR A 97 28.62 -10.34 11.38
CA THR A 97 27.77 -9.95 12.52
C THR A 97 26.57 -9.08 12.12
N LYS A 98 26.56 -8.57 10.88
CA LYS A 98 25.59 -7.55 10.42
C LYS A 98 25.57 -6.28 11.30
N THR A 99 26.71 -5.98 11.95
CA THR A 99 26.91 -4.78 12.77
C THR A 99 28.18 -4.06 12.36
N TYR A 100 28.15 -2.71 12.41
CA TYR A 100 29.36 -1.90 12.24
C TYR A 100 30.05 -1.71 13.59
N GLU A 101 31.32 -2.03 13.65
CA GLU A 101 32.13 -1.71 14.81
C GLU A 101 33.13 -0.60 14.47
N LYS A 102 33.30 0.35 15.40
CA LYS A 102 34.20 1.48 15.23
C LYS A 102 35.62 0.98 14.92
N VAL A 103 36.26 1.58 13.94
CA VAL A 103 37.71 1.39 13.70
C VAL A 103 38.49 2.18 14.75
N PRO A 104 39.08 1.56 15.78
CA PRO A 104 39.56 2.27 16.96
C PRO A 104 40.73 3.23 16.68
N SER A 105 41.63 2.84 15.79
CA SER A 105 42.81 3.58 15.46
C SER A 105 42.62 4.64 14.38
N LEU A 106 41.43 4.71 13.74
CA LEU A 106 41.18 5.52 12.55
C LEU A 106 41.62 6.98 12.75
N ASN A 107 41.11 7.64 13.79
CA ASN A 107 41.42 9.06 14.05
C ASN A 107 42.90 9.30 14.32
N SER A 108 43.55 8.43 15.10
CA SER A 108 44.98 8.57 15.43
C SER A 108 45.88 8.34 14.20
N MET A 109 45.53 7.37 13.35
CA MET A 109 46.27 7.09 12.13
C MET A 109 46.09 8.18 11.08
N LEU A 110 44.84 8.71 10.93
CA LEU A 110 44.58 9.84 10.04
C LEU A 110 45.33 11.09 10.46
N LYS A 111 45.43 11.38 11.77
CA LYS A 111 46.25 12.49 12.31
C LYS A 111 47.73 12.30 11.98
N ARG A 112 48.27 11.10 12.11
CA ARG A 112 49.66 10.79 11.70
C ARG A 112 49.88 10.97 10.19
N LEU A 113 48.95 10.49 9.36
CA LEU A 113 49.01 10.68 7.90
C LEU A 113 48.96 12.15 7.51
N SER A 114 48.08 12.93 8.15
CA SER A 114 47.96 14.38 7.93
C SER A 114 49.27 15.13 8.21
N ASN A 115 49.97 14.73 9.26
CA ASN A 115 51.26 15.33 9.60
C ASN A 115 52.35 15.00 8.58
N LEU A 116 52.22 13.87 7.86
CA LEU A 116 53.23 13.44 6.88
C LEU A 116 52.90 13.90 5.44
N ASN A 117 51.71 14.36 5.17
CA ASN A 117 51.27 14.74 3.82
C ASN A 117 50.28 15.92 3.87
N PRO A 118 50.75 17.16 3.59
CA PRO A 118 49.90 18.35 3.63
C PRO A 118 48.69 18.30 2.70
N ALA A 119 48.81 17.69 1.51
CA ALA A 119 47.67 17.57 0.59
C ALA A 119 46.58 16.61 1.12
N LEU A 120 47.00 15.52 1.77
CA LEU A 120 46.08 14.59 2.40
C LEU A 120 45.49 15.20 3.68
N LYS A 121 46.24 16.03 4.39
CA LYS A 121 45.77 16.79 5.55
C LYS A 121 44.56 17.65 5.19
N VAL A 122 44.67 18.47 4.15
CA VAL A 122 43.59 19.35 3.68
C VAL A 122 42.35 18.53 3.32
N LYS A 123 42.52 17.39 2.63
CA LYS A 123 41.43 16.53 2.25
C LYS A 123 40.73 15.89 3.45
N ILE A 124 41.48 15.41 4.42
CA ILE A 124 40.92 14.78 5.63
C ILE A 124 40.23 15.87 6.50
N GLU A 125 40.83 17.04 6.67
CA GLU A 125 40.23 18.15 7.40
C GLU A 125 38.94 18.64 6.76
N LYS A 126 38.91 18.75 5.44
CA LYS A 126 37.67 19.07 4.70
C LYS A 126 36.57 18.02 4.93
N MET A 127 36.93 16.74 4.89
CA MET A 127 35.96 15.67 5.21
C MET A 127 35.44 15.80 6.64
N TYR A 128 36.28 16.05 7.63
CA TYR A 128 35.85 16.28 9.02
C TYR A 128 34.90 17.48 9.12
N GLN A 129 35.23 18.62 8.53
CA GLN A 129 34.36 19.80 8.52
C GLN A 129 33.02 19.55 7.84
N GLU A 130 33.02 18.84 6.71
CA GLU A 130 31.78 18.46 6.01
C GLU A 130 30.87 17.54 6.85
N PHE A 131 31.48 16.68 7.67
CA PHE A 131 30.72 15.79 8.55
C PHE A 131 30.32 16.43 9.87
N GLU A 132 31.20 17.24 10.49
CA GLU A 132 30.88 17.99 11.70
C GLU A 132 29.78 19.04 11.47
N SER A 133 29.73 19.63 10.26
CA SER A 133 28.67 20.58 9.91
C SER A 133 27.29 19.93 9.75
N LYS A 134 27.23 18.60 9.57
CA LYS A 134 25.97 17.86 9.51
C LYS A 134 25.50 17.60 10.93
N THR A 135 24.37 18.18 11.29
CA THR A 135 23.66 17.81 12.52
C THR A 135 23.18 16.36 12.41
N ILE A 136 23.93 15.43 13.01
CA ILE A 136 23.56 14.01 13.05
C ILE A 136 22.72 13.80 14.31
N ASP A 137 21.46 13.50 14.11
CA ASP A 137 20.56 13.07 15.18
C ASP A 137 20.26 11.58 15.02
N PRO A 138 20.92 10.70 15.80
CA PRO A 138 20.74 9.26 15.70
C PRO A 138 19.31 8.82 16.04
N VAL A 139 18.64 9.53 16.93
CA VAL A 139 17.26 9.25 17.33
C VAL A 139 16.31 9.51 16.16
N LYS A 140 16.47 10.69 15.54
CA LYS A 140 15.72 11.06 14.35
C LYS A 140 15.93 10.07 13.21
N MET A 141 17.17 9.61 12.98
CA MET A 141 17.47 8.59 11.98
C MET A 141 16.67 7.30 12.17
N VAL A 142 16.46 6.89 13.42
CA VAL A 142 15.68 5.69 13.74
C VAL A 142 14.19 5.96 13.63
N ALA A 143 13.71 7.05 14.21
CA ALA A 143 12.29 7.42 14.20
C ALA A 143 11.75 7.60 12.77
N GLU A 144 12.52 8.24 11.89
CA GLU A 144 12.15 8.45 10.48
C GLU A 144 12.00 7.16 9.67
N GLN A 145 12.61 6.06 10.13
CA GLN A 145 12.46 4.76 9.46
C GLN A 145 11.24 3.97 9.93
N ALA A 146 10.66 4.32 11.06
CA ALA A 146 9.53 3.60 11.62
C ALA A 146 8.22 3.99 10.92
N LEU A 147 7.43 2.99 10.60
CA LEU A 147 6.09 3.08 10.03
C LEU A 147 5.15 2.29 10.91
N ILE A 148 4.10 2.92 11.42
CA ILE A 148 3.23 2.35 12.43
C ILE A 148 1.77 2.45 12.02
N SER A 149 1.03 1.37 12.21
CA SER A 149 -0.44 1.39 12.22
C SER A 149 -0.97 0.84 13.54
N CYS A 150 -1.91 1.57 14.13
CA CYS A 150 -2.49 1.30 15.43
C CYS A 150 -3.89 0.71 15.30
N PHE A 151 -4.18 -0.29 16.12
CA PHE A 151 -5.47 -0.99 16.19
C PHE A 151 -5.86 -1.15 17.66
N SER A 152 -7.13 -1.42 17.90
CA SER A 152 -7.63 -1.78 19.24
C SER A 152 -8.01 -3.27 19.30
N LYS A 153 -8.09 -3.83 20.49
CA LYS A 153 -8.65 -5.18 20.73
C LYS A 153 -10.17 -5.17 20.93
N ILE A 154 -10.79 -4.00 21.06
CA ILE A 154 -12.21 -3.86 21.39
C ILE A 154 -12.92 -2.90 20.42
N PRO A 155 -14.17 -3.19 20.01
CA PRO A 155 -14.93 -2.34 19.09
C PRO A 155 -15.86 -1.34 19.80
N ASP A 156 -15.99 -1.39 21.11
CA ASP A 156 -17.06 -0.77 21.88
C ASP A 156 -16.59 0.32 22.87
N SER A 157 -15.32 0.72 22.82
CA SER A 157 -14.79 1.77 23.67
C SER A 157 -15.36 3.14 23.32
N ILE A 158 -16.12 3.75 24.24
CA ILE A 158 -16.71 5.10 24.07
C ILE A 158 -15.62 6.14 23.76
N LEU A 159 -14.46 6.05 24.44
CA LEU A 159 -13.36 6.97 24.22
C LEU A 159 -12.74 6.82 22.84
N MET A 160 -12.56 5.57 22.37
CA MET A 160 -12.05 5.32 21.00
C MET A 160 -13.01 5.85 19.93
N TRP A 161 -14.31 5.66 20.09
CA TRP A 161 -15.31 6.22 19.21
C TRP A 161 -15.33 7.76 19.22
N SER A 162 -15.07 8.35 20.38
CA SER A 162 -15.00 9.81 20.50
C SER A 162 -13.75 10.39 19.84
N HIS A 163 -12.58 9.82 20.11
CA HIS A 163 -11.29 10.38 19.68
C HIS A 163 -10.96 10.04 18.22
N TYR A 164 -11.20 8.81 17.78
CA TYR A 164 -10.68 8.30 16.51
C TYR A 164 -11.74 8.12 15.43
N SER A 165 -13.03 8.12 15.76
CA SER A 165 -14.11 8.03 14.77
C SER A 165 -14.94 9.32 14.63
N ASN A 166 -14.27 10.47 14.69
CA ASN A 166 -14.90 11.77 14.49
C ASN A 166 -16.15 11.98 15.38
N SER A 167 -16.02 11.75 16.72
CA SER A 167 -17.11 11.89 17.69
C SER A 167 -18.30 10.99 17.36
N HIS A 168 -18.05 9.71 17.17
CA HIS A 168 -19.02 8.67 16.81
C HIS A 168 -19.68 8.82 15.41
N LYS A 169 -19.16 9.70 14.56
CA LYS A 169 -19.66 9.92 13.18
C LYS A 169 -18.92 9.08 12.13
N GLY A 170 -17.90 8.35 12.53
CA GLY A 170 -17.12 7.46 11.67
C GLY A 170 -17.53 6.00 11.82
N ILE A 171 -16.57 5.13 11.53
CA ILE A 171 -16.72 3.68 11.59
C ILE A 171 -15.59 3.02 12.38
N CYS A 172 -15.78 1.76 12.73
CA CYS A 172 -14.74 0.89 13.23
C CYS A 172 -14.68 -0.37 12.35
N ILE A 173 -13.51 -0.69 11.83
CA ILE A 173 -13.31 -1.80 10.90
C ILE A 173 -12.65 -2.95 11.66
N GLU A 174 -13.30 -4.12 11.66
CA GLU A 174 -12.72 -5.36 12.15
C GLU A 174 -11.85 -5.97 11.07
N ILE A 175 -10.63 -6.31 11.43
CA ILE A 175 -9.71 -7.05 10.58
C ILE A 175 -9.33 -8.37 11.25
N GLU A 176 -9.01 -9.36 10.45
CA GLU A 176 -8.41 -10.60 10.92
C GLU A 176 -6.92 -10.60 10.59
N GLU A 177 -6.09 -10.79 11.63
CA GLU A 177 -4.65 -10.69 11.50
C GLU A 177 -3.93 -11.76 12.33
N ASP A 178 -2.90 -12.39 11.77
CA ASP A 178 -2.09 -13.42 12.41
C ASP A 178 -0.58 -13.21 12.24
N ARG A 179 -0.18 -12.13 11.56
CA ARG A 179 1.24 -11.80 11.34
C ARG A 179 1.95 -11.46 12.66
N PRO A 180 3.22 -11.87 12.82
CA PRO A 180 3.98 -11.67 14.05
C PRO A 180 4.40 -10.20 14.31
N ASP A 181 4.24 -9.33 13.31
CA ASP A 181 4.58 -7.91 13.40
C ASP A 181 3.55 -7.11 14.21
N PHE A 182 2.39 -7.71 14.51
CA PHE A 182 1.35 -7.13 15.34
C PHE A 182 1.57 -7.49 16.81
N ARG A 183 1.80 -6.48 17.62
CA ARG A 183 2.12 -6.65 19.05
C ARG A 183 1.33 -5.71 19.93
N ASP A 184 1.08 -6.19 21.16
CA ASP A 184 0.42 -5.43 22.21
C ASP A 184 1.26 -4.26 22.68
N ILE A 185 0.60 -3.14 23.01
CA ILE A 185 1.22 -2.02 23.70
C ILE A 185 1.47 -2.35 25.17
N ILE A 186 2.64 -1.94 25.63
CA ILE A 186 3.02 -1.96 27.04
C ILE A 186 2.68 -0.61 27.64
N TYR A 187 1.65 -0.56 28.48
CA TYR A 187 1.31 0.67 29.18
C TYR A 187 2.19 0.86 30.41
N SER A 188 2.82 2.03 30.54
CA SER A 188 3.79 2.29 31.58
C SER A 188 3.80 3.76 32.00
N LYS A 189 4.14 4.04 33.27
CA LYS A 189 4.48 5.40 33.74
C LYS A 189 5.85 5.88 33.28
N LYS A 190 6.72 4.95 32.88
CA LYS A 190 8.11 5.26 32.47
C LYS A 190 8.27 4.94 31.00
N ARG A 191 9.02 5.77 30.32
CA ARG A 191 9.44 5.52 28.92
C ARG A 191 10.32 4.27 28.83
N ALA A 192 10.28 3.62 27.69
CA ALA A 192 11.18 2.51 27.43
C ALA A 192 12.60 3.03 27.16
N LYS A 193 13.59 2.39 27.75
CA LYS A 193 14.99 2.62 27.39
C LYS A 193 15.23 2.13 25.97
N PHE A 194 16.03 2.89 25.24
CA PHE A 194 16.37 2.63 23.86
C PHE A 194 17.87 2.43 23.68
N ASP A 195 18.26 1.30 23.14
CA ASP A 195 19.65 0.98 22.81
C ASP A 195 20.04 1.58 21.44
N VAL A 196 20.28 2.89 21.44
CA VAL A 196 20.60 3.64 20.22
C VAL A 196 21.89 3.15 19.56
N ILE A 197 22.87 2.73 20.35
CA ILE A 197 24.18 2.30 19.85
C ILE A 197 24.04 1.03 18.99
N ASP A 198 23.31 0.04 19.49
CA ASP A 198 23.21 -1.25 18.78
C ASP A 198 22.42 -1.11 17.48
N ILE A 199 21.33 -0.33 17.48
CA ILE A 199 20.58 -0.11 16.24
C ILE A 199 21.39 0.69 15.21
N ILE A 200 22.12 1.72 15.62
CA ILE A 200 22.98 2.48 14.71
C ILE A 200 24.05 1.57 14.11
N LYS A 201 24.70 0.71 14.89
CA LYS A 201 25.66 -0.27 14.37
C LYS A 201 25.08 -1.13 13.24
N ARG A 202 23.83 -1.54 13.34
CA ARG A 202 23.17 -2.36 12.32
C ARG A 202 22.75 -1.56 11.10
N ILE A 203 22.22 -0.35 11.31
CA ILE A 203 21.88 0.56 10.21
C ILE A 203 23.10 0.86 9.35
N LEU A 204 24.23 1.17 9.98
CA LEU A 204 25.49 1.47 9.29
C LEU A 204 26.05 0.25 8.54
N ALA A 205 25.96 -0.95 9.14
CA ALA A 205 26.37 -2.16 8.45
C ALA A 205 25.47 -2.48 7.24
N ALA A 206 24.16 -2.33 7.38
CA ALA A 206 23.20 -2.53 6.31
C ALA A 206 23.41 -1.53 5.15
N ASP A 207 23.68 -0.25 5.46
CA ASP A 207 24.02 0.77 4.46
C ASP A 207 25.29 0.39 3.68
N TYR A 208 26.34 -0.04 4.38
CA TYR A 208 27.60 -0.43 3.73
C TYR A 208 27.47 -1.69 2.85
N LEU A 209 26.73 -2.69 3.34
CA LEU A 209 26.57 -3.98 2.65
C LEU A 209 25.51 -3.93 1.53
N GLY A 210 24.76 -2.83 1.42
CA GLY A 210 23.63 -2.72 0.51
C GLY A 210 22.51 -3.72 0.85
N THR A 211 22.37 -4.06 2.14
CA THR A 211 21.40 -5.03 2.65
C THR A 211 20.39 -4.33 3.55
N GLN A 212 19.35 -5.05 3.92
CA GLN A 212 18.42 -4.61 4.95
C GLN A 212 18.98 -4.88 6.35
N VAL A 213 18.48 -4.14 7.34
CA VAL A 213 18.79 -4.45 8.74
C VAL A 213 18.22 -5.83 9.05
N ASP A 214 19.09 -6.72 9.56
CA ASP A 214 18.66 -8.08 9.93
C ASP A 214 17.68 -8.03 11.11
N THR A 215 16.44 -8.40 10.85
CA THR A 215 15.34 -8.46 11.80
C THR A 215 14.93 -9.91 12.12
N SER A 216 15.75 -10.89 11.81
CA SER A 216 15.42 -12.30 12.01
C SER A 216 15.41 -12.74 13.49
N ASN A 217 16.07 -11.99 14.38
CA ASN A 217 16.08 -12.28 15.83
C ASN A 217 14.94 -11.57 16.55
N ASN A 218 13.87 -12.31 16.85
CA ASN A 218 12.66 -11.80 17.50
C ASN A 218 12.89 -11.13 18.85
N GLU A 219 13.76 -11.65 19.70
CA GLU A 219 14.04 -11.07 21.03
C GLU A 219 14.80 -9.74 20.90
N TYR A 220 15.75 -9.70 19.99
CA TYR A 220 16.52 -8.51 19.68
C TYR A 220 15.63 -7.39 19.09
N ASN A 221 14.79 -7.72 18.12
CA ASN A 221 13.84 -6.78 17.53
C ASN A 221 12.89 -6.20 18.57
N TYR A 222 12.43 -7.03 19.50
CA TYR A 222 11.58 -6.57 20.60
C TYR A 222 12.29 -5.51 21.46
N ARG A 223 13.56 -5.69 21.79
CA ARG A 223 14.30 -4.71 22.59
C ARG A 223 14.46 -3.37 21.90
N ILE A 224 14.78 -3.38 20.60
CA ILE A 224 14.94 -2.16 19.80
C ILE A 224 13.61 -1.47 19.53
N LEU A 225 12.57 -2.24 19.24
CA LEU A 225 11.25 -1.70 18.91
C LEU A 225 10.42 -1.38 20.15
N LYS A 226 10.89 -1.76 21.35
CA LYS A 226 10.17 -1.54 22.62
C LYS A 226 9.66 -0.12 22.82
N PRO A 227 10.40 0.96 22.50
CA PRO A 227 9.86 2.32 22.61
C PRO A 227 8.61 2.55 21.75
N PHE A 228 8.53 1.96 20.55
CA PHE A 228 7.36 2.04 19.68
C PHE A 228 6.16 1.24 20.18
N PHE A 229 6.39 0.33 21.12
CA PHE A 229 5.37 -0.48 21.79
C PHE A 229 5.13 -0.07 23.24
N THR A 230 5.62 1.10 23.67
CA THR A 230 5.42 1.61 25.03
C THR A 230 4.66 2.93 24.98
N LYS A 231 3.56 3.02 25.73
CA LYS A 231 2.67 4.18 25.79
C LYS A 231 2.32 4.53 27.25
N SER A 232 1.91 5.79 27.53
CA SER A 232 1.45 6.18 28.87
C SER A 232 0.25 5.36 29.32
N LEU A 233 0.16 5.11 30.64
CA LEU A 233 -1.01 4.48 31.26
C LEU A 233 -2.31 5.21 30.99
N ASP A 234 -2.27 6.52 30.73
CA ASP A 234 -3.46 7.32 30.43
C ASP A 234 -4.20 6.84 29.19
N TRP A 235 -3.50 6.13 28.29
CA TRP A 235 -4.03 5.57 27.05
C TRP A 235 -4.42 4.07 27.16
N GLU A 236 -4.39 3.48 28.37
CA GLU A 236 -4.66 2.04 28.53
C GLU A 236 -6.07 1.61 28.07
N TYR A 237 -7.02 2.55 28.02
CA TYR A 237 -8.37 2.32 27.51
C TYR A 237 -8.42 1.97 26.03
N GLU A 238 -7.36 2.28 25.25
CA GLU A 238 -7.29 1.95 23.83
C GLU A 238 -7.12 0.46 23.58
N LYS A 239 -6.57 -0.30 24.53
CA LYS A 239 -6.22 -1.73 24.38
C LYS A 239 -5.48 -1.96 23.06
N GLU A 240 -4.47 -1.14 22.83
CA GLU A 240 -3.82 -0.97 21.53
C GLU A 240 -2.93 -2.15 21.15
N VAL A 241 -2.97 -2.48 19.87
CA VAL A 241 -2.04 -3.37 19.17
C VAL A 241 -1.42 -2.59 18.00
N ARG A 242 -0.12 -2.66 17.84
CA ARG A 242 0.59 -1.99 16.75
C ARG A 242 1.22 -2.97 15.78
N CYS A 243 1.19 -2.60 14.50
CA CYS A 243 2.11 -3.10 13.49
C CYS A 243 3.21 -2.05 13.30
N VAL A 244 4.46 -2.44 13.50
CA VAL A 244 5.63 -1.56 13.35
C VAL A 244 6.54 -2.12 12.29
N LEU A 245 6.71 -1.38 11.20
CA LEU A 245 7.53 -1.76 10.05
C LEU A 245 8.64 -0.73 9.81
N SER A 246 9.62 -1.09 9.00
CA SER A 246 10.69 -0.18 8.58
C SER A 246 10.53 0.20 7.12
N ARG A 247 10.65 1.49 6.79
CA ARG A 247 10.66 1.99 5.40
C ARG A 247 11.69 1.28 4.50
N LYS A 248 12.78 0.81 5.09
CA LYS A 248 13.84 0.12 4.37
C LYS A 248 13.61 -1.39 4.21
N ASN A 249 12.50 -1.91 4.69
CA ASN A 249 12.17 -3.33 4.53
C ASN A 249 10.94 -3.53 3.62
N PRO A 250 11.10 -3.46 2.30
CA PRO A 250 10.00 -3.57 1.34
C PRO A 250 9.52 -5.02 1.11
N ASN A 251 10.13 -6.04 1.74
CA ASN A 251 9.82 -7.46 1.49
C ASN A 251 8.80 -8.04 2.47
N ILE A 252 8.03 -7.21 3.17
CA ILE A 252 6.94 -7.67 4.02
C ILE A 252 5.72 -7.88 3.14
N GLU A 253 5.14 -9.07 3.22
CA GLU A 253 3.91 -9.40 2.50
C GLU A 253 2.79 -8.41 2.84
N GLY A 254 2.13 -7.87 1.82
CA GLY A 254 1.07 -6.87 1.98
C GLY A 254 1.54 -5.45 2.31
N PHE A 255 2.85 -5.17 2.25
CA PHE A 255 3.37 -3.81 2.40
C PHE A 255 3.55 -3.14 1.03
N ASP A 256 2.97 -1.96 0.86
CA ASP A 256 3.05 -1.18 -0.38
C ASP A 256 3.35 0.31 -0.10
N ILE A 257 4.01 0.97 -1.06
CA ILE A 257 4.27 2.41 -1.03
C ILE A 257 3.60 3.03 -2.25
N ASP A 258 2.69 3.96 -2.02
CA ASP A 258 1.91 4.67 -3.03
C ASP A 258 2.01 6.17 -2.77
N ASP A 259 2.43 6.97 -3.76
CA ASP A 259 2.59 8.42 -3.66
C ASP A 259 3.33 8.89 -2.38
N CYS A 260 4.46 8.25 -2.05
CA CYS A 260 5.24 8.48 -0.82
C CYS A 260 4.54 8.05 0.49
N LEU A 261 3.34 7.50 0.43
CA LEU A 261 2.63 6.92 1.56
C LEU A 261 2.88 5.42 1.64
N SER A 262 2.89 4.89 2.84
CA SER A 262 3.10 3.47 3.09
C SER A 262 1.82 2.83 3.57
N TYR A 263 1.49 1.68 3.01
CA TYR A 263 0.24 0.96 3.30
C TYR A 263 0.52 -0.48 3.68
N LEU A 264 -0.42 -1.04 4.43
CA LEU A 264 -0.44 -2.43 4.83
C LEU A 264 -1.77 -3.04 4.41
N ASP A 265 -1.74 -4.10 3.62
CA ASP A 265 -2.92 -4.85 3.23
C ASP A 265 -3.55 -5.53 4.45
N VAL A 266 -4.86 -5.49 4.53
CA VAL A 266 -5.63 -6.06 5.65
C VAL A 266 -6.84 -6.85 5.14
N ARG A 267 -7.17 -7.92 5.87
CA ARG A 267 -8.39 -8.70 5.63
C ARG A 267 -9.52 -8.13 6.49
N ILE A 268 -10.44 -7.40 5.85
CA ILE A 268 -11.60 -6.83 6.52
C ILE A 268 -12.66 -7.92 6.70
N THR A 269 -13.18 -8.08 7.90
CA THR A 269 -14.18 -9.10 8.25
C THR A 269 -15.52 -8.51 8.67
N LYS A 270 -15.55 -7.27 9.17
CA LYS A 270 -16.78 -6.61 9.64
C LYS A 270 -16.60 -5.09 9.71
N ILE A 271 -17.68 -4.34 9.54
CA ILE A 271 -17.70 -2.88 9.70
C ILE A 271 -18.72 -2.53 10.79
N PHE A 272 -18.30 -1.77 11.79
CA PHE A 272 -19.17 -1.21 12.80
C PHE A 272 -19.47 0.25 12.48
N ILE A 273 -20.74 0.62 12.51
CA ILE A 273 -21.24 1.96 12.19
C ILE A 273 -21.41 2.77 13.47
N GLY A 274 -20.83 3.96 13.49
CA GLY A 274 -20.95 4.88 14.63
C GLY A 274 -22.37 5.41 14.81
N ILE A 275 -22.77 5.64 16.06
CA ILE A 275 -24.14 6.04 16.43
C ILE A 275 -24.58 7.40 15.86
N ASN A 276 -23.64 8.25 15.49
CA ASN A 276 -23.88 9.60 14.99
C ASN A 276 -23.48 9.78 13.50
N ILE A 277 -23.33 8.68 12.76
CA ILE A 277 -22.94 8.74 11.34
C ILE A 277 -23.97 9.53 10.52
N LYS A 278 -23.52 10.25 9.50
CA LYS A 278 -24.41 10.98 8.60
C LYS A 278 -24.96 10.04 7.52
N ASP A 279 -26.16 10.31 7.04
CA ASP A 279 -26.84 9.46 6.05
C ASP A 279 -26.04 9.32 4.74
N ASP A 280 -25.41 10.41 4.27
CA ASP A 280 -24.61 10.36 3.04
C ASP A 280 -23.39 9.43 3.20
N ASP A 281 -22.65 9.58 4.31
CA ASP A 281 -21.50 8.73 4.62
C ASP A 281 -21.95 7.27 4.82
N LEU A 282 -23.08 7.06 5.52
CA LEU A 282 -23.65 5.74 5.75
C LEU A 282 -23.99 5.05 4.42
N ASN A 283 -24.71 5.76 3.54
CA ASN A 283 -25.12 5.20 2.25
C ASN A 283 -23.93 4.78 1.39
N GLU A 284 -22.85 5.57 1.37
CA GLU A 284 -21.64 5.22 0.62
C GLU A 284 -20.92 4.01 1.22
N ILE A 285 -20.83 3.93 2.56
CA ILE A 285 -20.23 2.80 3.26
C ILE A 285 -21.04 1.53 3.01
N LEU A 286 -22.38 1.59 3.13
CA LEU A 286 -23.26 0.44 2.88
C LEU A 286 -23.13 -0.08 1.45
N LYS A 287 -23.09 0.81 0.46
CA LYS A 287 -22.86 0.44 -0.94
C LYS A 287 -21.56 -0.34 -1.11
N LEU A 288 -20.48 0.22 -0.57
CA LEU A 288 -19.16 -0.37 -0.71
C LEU A 288 -19.04 -1.70 0.05
N ALA A 289 -19.59 -1.78 1.27
CA ALA A 289 -19.64 -3.00 2.08
C ALA A 289 -20.42 -4.12 1.38
N TYR A 290 -21.56 -3.78 0.79
CA TYR A 290 -22.38 -4.73 0.02
C TYR A 290 -21.60 -5.29 -1.16
N HIS A 291 -21.00 -4.44 -2.00
CA HIS A 291 -20.24 -4.89 -3.16
C HIS A 291 -19.04 -5.78 -2.80
N ARG A 292 -18.55 -5.67 -1.59
CA ARG A 292 -17.42 -6.46 -1.09
C ARG A 292 -17.86 -7.65 -0.20
N GLY A 293 -19.14 -7.84 -0.01
CA GLY A 293 -19.67 -8.89 0.87
C GLY A 293 -19.24 -8.75 2.34
N ILE A 294 -18.97 -7.51 2.80
CA ILE A 294 -18.52 -7.27 4.17
C ILE A 294 -19.74 -7.01 5.07
N PRO A 295 -19.94 -7.78 6.16
CA PRO A 295 -21.01 -7.56 7.12
C PRO A 295 -20.91 -6.19 7.79
N VAL A 296 -22.06 -5.53 7.98
CA VAL A 296 -22.18 -4.23 8.65
C VAL A 296 -23.01 -4.37 9.92
N VAL A 297 -22.52 -3.85 11.03
CA VAL A 297 -23.15 -3.87 12.35
C VAL A 297 -23.32 -2.44 12.86
N TYR A 298 -24.47 -2.13 13.44
CA TYR A 298 -24.72 -0.81 14.00
C TYR A 298 -24.38 -0.76 15.48
N MET A 299 -23.62 0.26 15.89
CA MET A 299 -23.42 0.54 17.30
C MET A 299 -24.64 1.28 17.86
N GLU A 300 -25.05 0.90 19.06
CA GLU A 300 -26.18 1.50 19.77
C GLU A 300 -25.77 1.83 21.20
N LYS A 301 -26.49 2.77 21.84
CA LYS A 301 -26.32 3.06 23.28
C LYS A 301 -26.95 1.95 24.07
N HIS A 302 -26.22 1.47 25.10
CA HIS A 302 -26.85 0.60 26.09
C HIS A 302 -28.02 1.31 26.75
N PRO A 303 -29.17 0.65 26.98
CA PRO A 303 -30.37 1.30 27.53
C PRO A 303 -30.20 1.96 28.91
N THR A 304 -29.36 1.42 29.76
CA THR A 304 -29.18 1.84 31.16
C THR A 304 -27.74 2.23 31.49
N ASP A 305 -26.74 1.66 30.83
CA ASP A 305 -25.35 1.81 31.23
C ASP A 305 -24.59 2.75 30.27
N PHE A 306 -23.50 3.34 30.73
CA PHE A 306 -22.58 4.07 29.87
C PHE A 306 -21.73 3.09 29.05
N ALA A 307 -22.37 2.44 28.08
CA ALA A 307 -21.77 1.45 27.21
C ALA A 307 -22.31 1.56 25.76
N LEU A 308 -21.53 1.06 24.83
CA LEU A 308 -21.96 0.82 23.45
C LEU A 308 -22.16 -0.68 23.25
N ILE A 309 -23.22 -1.04 22.56
CA ILE A 309 -23.54 -2.42 22.17
C ILE A 309 -23.58 -2.52 20.63
N ALA A 310 -23.11 -3.64 20.13
CA ALA A 310 -23.23 -3.99 18.72
C ALA A 310 -24.59 -4.66 18.50
N ASN A 311 -25.43 -4.06 17.67
CA ASN A 311 -26.72 -4.65 17.30
C ASN A 311 -26.54 -5.57 16.09
N GLU A 312 -26.42 -6.88 16.36
CA GLU A 312 -26.25 -7.91 15.33
C GLU A 312 -27.56 -8.28 14.64
N GLU A 313 -28.70 -8.05 15.27
CA GLU A 313 -30.03 -8.29 14.65
C GLU A 313 -30.30 -7.26 13.55
N ARG A 314 -29.75 -6.06 13.67
CA ARG A 314 -29.75 -5.02 12.65
C ARG A 314 -28.71 -5.26 11.55
N ASN A 315 -28.02 -6.40 11.59
CA ASN A 315 -27.10 -6.89 10.57
C ASN A 315 -27.88 -7.29 9.30
N THR A 316 -28.75 -6.42 8.89
CA THR A 316 -29.40 -6.54 7.59
C THR A 316 -28.31 -6.35 6.55
N LYS A 317 -28.10 -7.35 5.70
CA LYS A 317 -27.56 -7.10 4.35
C LYS A 317 -28.18 -5.78 3.92
N PRO A 318 -27.39 -4.78 3.50
CA PRO A 318 -27.97 -3.50 3.14
C PRO A 318 -29.12 -3.77 2.18
N VAL A 319 -30.34 -3.42 2.60
CA VAL A 319 -31.49 -3.48 1.71
C VAL A 319 -31.26 -2.33 0.74
N TYR A 320 -30.67 -2.66 -0.39
CA TYR A 320 -30.68 -1.77 -1.52
C TYR A 320 -32.16 -1.61 -1.93
N LYS A 321 -32.70 -0.46 -1.61
CA LYS A 321 -33.79 0.04 -2.43
C LYS A 321 -33.15 0.31 -3.79
N ASP A 322 -33.38 -0.62 -4.71
CA ASP A 322 -33.12 -0.54 -6.12
C ASP A 322 -31.88 0.32 -6.47
N ASP A 323 -30.72 -0.31 -6.56
CA ASP A 323 -29.60 0.31 -7.29
C ASP A 323 -30.19 0.65 -8.68
N PRO A 324 -30.22 1.91 -9.10
CA PRO A 324 -30.79 2.22 -10.40
C PRO A 324 -30.12 1.31 -11.42
N LEU A 325 -30.90 0.55 -12.18
CA LEU A 325 -30.40 -0.32 -13.22
C LEU A 325 -29.31 0.44 -13.99
N LEU A 326 -28.07 -0.02 -13.86
CA LEU A 326 -26.93 0.65 -14.47
C LEU A 326 -26.97 0.47 -15.99
N ASN A 327 -26.49 1.45 -16.72
CA ASN A 327 -26.21 1.23 -18.12
C ASN A 327 -25.05 0.22 -18.28
N PRO A 328 -24.96 -0.49 -19.44
CA PRO A 328 -23.95 -1.52 -19.64
C PRO A 328 -22.51 -1.08 -19.40
N ALA A 329 -22.16 0.17 -19.70
CA ALA A 329 -20.82 0.69 -19.48
C ALA A 329 -20.51 0.86 -17.98
N GLU A 330 -21.43 1.42 -17.20
CA GLU A 330 -21.27 1.56 -15.75
C GLU A 330 -21.20 0.21 -15.06
N LEU A 331 -22.03 -0.75 -15.48
CA LEU A 331 -21.99 -2.11 -14.96
C LEU A 331 -20.63 -2.76 -15.21
N LEU A 332 -20.10 -2.67 -16.43
CA LEU A 332 -18.82 -3.25 -16.79
C LEU A 332 -17.65 -2.57 -16.07
N PHE A 333 -17.71 -1.27 -15.82
CA PHE A 333 -16.73 -0.62 -14.95
C PHE A 333 -16.74 -1.19 -13.53
N LYS A 334 -17.92 -1.43 -12.95
CA LYS A 334 -18.04 -2.08 -11.63
C LYS A 334 -17.46 -3.50 -11.63
N GLU A 335 -17.76 -4.29 -12.66
CA GLU A 335 -17.21 -5.65 -12.79
C GLU A 335 -15.69 -5.65 -12.98
N MET A 336 -15.15 -4.70 -13.74
CA MET A 336 -13.72 -4.51 -13.89
C MET A 336 -13.03 -4.19 -12.54
N GLU A 337 -13.62 -3.29 -11.75
CA GLU A 337 -13.14 -2.95 -10.41
C GLU A 337 -13.17 -4.18 -9.48
N LYS A 338 -14.26 -4.95 -9.47
CA LYS A 338 -14.36 -6.21 -8.71
C LYS A 338 -13.28 -7.22 -9.12
N CYS A 339 -13.01 -7.36 -10.42
CA CYS A 339 -11.94 -8.22 -10.90
C CYS A 339 -10.56 -7.77 -10.37
N LEU A 340 -10.27 -6.47 -10.39
CA LEU A 340 -9.02 -5.92 -9.85
C LEU A 340 -8.90 -6.13 -8.34
N ASP A 341 -9.98 -5.96 -7.60
CA ASP A 341 -10.03 -6.15 -6.14
C ASP A 341 -9.74 -7.61 -5.74
N ASN A 342 -10.14 -8.55 -6.61
CA ASN A 342 -9.89 -9.98 -6.42
C ASN A 342 -8.63 -10.48 -7.16
N ASN A 343 -7.76 -9.58 -7.63
CA ASN A 343 -6.55 -9.90 -8.39
C ASN A 343 -6.79 -10.72 -9.68
N LEU A 344 -7.99 -10.61 -10.25
CA LEU A 344 -8.36 -11.24 -11.52
C LEU A 344 -7.96 -10.31 -12.69
N TYR A 345 -6.67 -10.18 -12.94
CA TYR A 345 -6.10 -9.18 -13.86
C TYR A 345 -6.50 -9.43 -15.32
N ILE A 346 -6.54 -10.67 -15.77
CA ILE A 346 -6.91 -10.97 -17.16
C ILE A 346 -8.38 -10.66 -17.45
N PRO A 347 -9.37 -11.09 -16.63
CA PRO A 347 -10.74 -10.63 -16.78
C PRO A 347 -10.90 -9.11 -16.74
N ALA A 348 -10.21 -8.42 -15.82
CA ALA A 348 -10.24 -6.96 -15.75
C ALA A 348 -9.73 -6.32 -17.05
N LEU A 349 -8.63 -6.82 -17.62
CA LEU A 349 -8.10 -6.33 -18.90
C LEU A 349 -9.10 -6.56 -20.05
N PHE A 350 -9.71 -7.73 -20.13
CA PHE A 350 -10.72 -8.03 -21.17
C PHE A 350 -11.87 -7.04 -21.10
N ILE A 351 -12.39 -6.75 -19.90
CA ILE A 351 -13.44 -5.74 -19.71
C ILE A 351 -12.92 -4.35 -20.12
N GLY A 352 -11.76 -3.94 -19.63
CA GLY A 352 -11.16 -2.63 -19.93
C GLY A 352 -10.92 -2.39 -21.41
N LEU A 353 -10.49 -3.42 -22.15
CA LEU A 353 -10.31 -3.34 -23.60
C LEU A 353 -11.62 -3.38 -24.39
N SER A 354 -12.71 -3.91 -23.81
CA SER A 354 -14.02 -3.97 -24.46
C SER A 354 -14.84 -2.68 -24.29
N LEU A 355 -14.62 -1.97 -23.19
CA LEU A 355 -15.39 -0.77 -22.84
C LEU A 355 -15.39 0.33 -23.92
N PRO A 356 -14.24 0.68 -24.58
CA PRO A 356 -14.25 1.69 -25.65
C PRO A 356 -15.19 1.33 -26.80
N GLU A 357 -15.34 0.03 -27.17
CA GLU A 357 -16.25 -0.39 -28.23
C GLU A 357 -17.71 -0.23 -27.80
N ILE A 358 -18.04 -0.58 -26.57
CA ILE A 358 -19.38 -0.44 -26.02
C ILE A 358 -19.78 1.03 -25.94
N MET A 359 -18.87 1.87 -25.42
CA MET A 359 -19.10 3.31 -25.35
C MET A 359 -19.20 3.93 -26.75
N ALA A 360 -18.37 3.50 -27.69
CA ALA A 360 -18.39 3.95 -29.06
C ALA A 360 -19.70 3.60 -29.80
N SER A 361 -20.25 2.41 -29.54
CA SER A 361 -21.52 1.99 -30.15
C SER A 361 -22.70 2.89 -29.80
N VAL A 362 -22.61 3.59 -28.67
CA VAL A 362 -23.63 4.54 -28.21
C VAL A 362 -23.41 5.93 -28.80
N VAL A 363 -22.17 6.39 -28.76
CA VAL A 363 -21.85 7.80 -29.09
C VAL A 363 -21.55 7.97 -30.57
N TYR A 364 -21.01 6.94 -31.23
CA TYR A 364 -20.60 6.97 -32.65
C TYR A 364 -21.17 5.78 -33.46
N PRO A 365 -22.51 5.58 -33.46
CA PRO A 365 -23.13 4.39 -34.08
C PRO A 365 -22.90 4.31 -35.60
N ASP A 366 -22.66 5.43 -36.26
CA ASP A 366 -22.48 5.49 -37.71
C ASP A 366 -21.03 5.32 -38.18
N LEU A 367 -20.06 5.27 -37.24
CA LEU A 367 -18.66 5.07 -37.59
C LEU A 367 -18.31 3.57 -37.73
N PRO A 368 -17.33 3.21 -38.59
CA PRO A 368 -16.76 1.88 -38.59
C PRO A 368 -16.25 1.49 -37.20
N LYS A 369 -16.41 0.24 -36.80
CA LYS A 369 -16.09 -0.23 -35.43
C LYS A 369 -14.68 0.14 -34.96
N ALA A 370 -13.68 -0.03 -35.82
CA ALA A 370 -12.30 0.33 -35.48
C ALA A 370 -12.13 1.83 -35.26
N ASP A 371 -12.69 2.66 -36.14
CA ASP A 371 -12.59 4.12 -36.08
C ASP A 371 -13.34 4.66 -34.84
N ALA A 372 -14.52 4.11 -34.56
CA ALA A 372 -15.32 4.45 -33.40
C ALA A 372 -14.60 4.10 -32.09
N TYR A 373 -14.00 2.91 -32.01
CA TYR A 373 -13.19 2.49 -30.87
C TYR A 373 -12.00 3.43 -30.62
N ILE A 374 -11.21 3.66 -31.68
CA ILE A 374 -10.00 4.51 -31.62
C ILE A 374 -10.39 5.93 -31.20
N LYS A 375 -11.45 6.48 -31.77
CA LYS A 375 -11.94 7.81 -31.44
C LYS A 375 -12.38 7.91 -29.96
N THR A 376 -13.17 6.96 -29.47
CA THR A 376 -13.60 6.92 -28.07
C THR A 376 -12.42 6.76 -27.12
N PHE A 377 -11.46 5.88 -27.45
CA PHE A 377 -10.26 5.70 -26.65
C PHE A 377 -9.42 6.99 -26.60
N ARG A 378 -9.31 7.69 -27.70
CA ARG A 378 -8.58 8.95 -27.78
C ARG A 378 -9.21 10.05 -26.94
N GLU A 379 -10.54 10.17 -26.97
CA GLU A 379 -11.28 11.18 -26.19
C GLU A 379 -11.34 10.86 -24.69
N THR A 380 -11.30 9.57 -24.32
CA THR A 380 -11.32 9.14 -22.92
C THR A 380 -9.93 9.07 -22.31
N TYR A 381 -9.01 8.34 -22.92
CA TYR A 381 -7.74 7.95 -22.32
C TYR A 381 -6.54 8.76 -22.82
N GLU A 382 -6.36 8.92 -24.13
CA GLU A 382 -5.17 9.57 -24.69
C GLU A 382 -5.07 11.06 -24.30
N THR A 383 -6.20 11.73 -24.13
CA THR A 383 -6.26 13.16 -23.74
C THR A 383 -5.63 13.41 -22.37
N TYR A 384 -5.53 12.40 -21.52
CA TYR A 384 -5.06 12.50 -20.13
C TYR A 384 -3.70 11.84 -19.90
N GLN A 385 -3.08 11.27 -20.93
CA GLN A 385 -1.74 10.69 -20.80
C GLN A 385 -0.65 11.78 -20.84
N PRO A 386 0.44 11.63 -20.07
CA PRO A 386 1.65 12.41 -20.29
C PRO A 386 2.13 12.13 -21.72
N GLN A 387 2.27 13.17 -22.51
CA GLN A 387 2.84 13.06 -23.85
C GLN A 387 4.35 12.89 -23.71
N GLU A 388 4.92 11.97 -24.49
CA GLU A 388 6.36 11.95 -24.70
C GLU A 388 6.86 13.25 -25.33
N LYS A 389 8.16 13.48 -25.31
CA LYS A 389 8.81 14.57 -26.05
C LYS A 389 8.48 14.55 -27.55
N SER A 390 8.10 13.40 -28.09
CA SER A 390 7.63 13.20 -29.47
C SER A 390 6.15 13.54 -29.69
N GLY A 391 5.37 13.76 -28.62
CA GLY A 391 3.93 14.02 -28.68
C GLY A 391 3.05 12.79 -28.92
N THR A 392 3.62 11.58 -28.97
CA THR A 392 2.88 10.32 -29.19
C THR A 392 2.72 9.57 -27.87
N PRO A 393 1.49 9.21 -27.45
CA PRO A 393 1.29 8.43 -26.24
C PRO A 393 1.77 6.99 -26.43
N TYR A 394 2.36 6.36 -25.37
CA TYR A 394 2.79 4.95 -25.41
C TYR A 394 1.65 3.98 -25.63
N ILE A 395 0.47 4.28 -25.07
CA ILE A 395 -0.75 3.50 -25.26
C ILE A 395 -1.73 4.35 -26.07
N CYS A 396 -2.01 3.92 -27.28
CA CYS A 396 -2.95 4.60 -28.17
C CYS A 396 -4.14 3.70 -28.53
N GLY A 397 -5.20 4.30 -29.09
CA GLY A 397 -6.42 3.58 -29.44
C GLY A 397 -6.18 2.48 -30.44
N GLU A 398 -5.31 2.70 -31.41
CA GLU A 398 -4.92 1.70 -32.41
C GLU A 398 -4.26 0.47 -31.76
N LEU A 399 -3.31 0.72 -30.84
CA LEU A 399 -2.61 -0.36 -30.12
C LEU A 399 -3.58 -1.16 -29.26
N CYS A 400 -4.48 -0.50 -28.52
CA CYS A 400 -5.48 -1.18 -27.68
C CYS A 400 -6.50 -1.95 -28.51
N TYR A 401 -6.88 -1.43 -29.68
CA TYR A 401 -7.80 -2.13 -30.59
C TYR A 401 -7.17 -3.43 -31.13
N GLU A 402 -5.92 -3.37 -31.59
CA GLU A 402 -5.19 -4.55 -32.07
C GLU A 402 -4.87 -5.54 -30.93
N LEU A 403 -4.50 -5.07 -29.75
CA LEU A 403 -4.34 -5.92 -28.57
C LEU A 403 -5.65 -6.65 -28.22
N LYS A 404 -6.77 -5.92 -28.17
CA LYS A 404 -8.09 -6.49 -27.95
C LYS A 404 -8.35 -7.59 -28.97
N LYS A 405 -8.22 -7.29 -30.27
CA LYS A 405 -8.43 -8.25 -31.35
C LYS A 405 -7.55 -9.49 -31.22
N SER A 406 -6.27 -9.31 -30.94
CA SER A 406 -5.33 -10.40 -30.77
C SER A 406 -5.67 -11.28 -29.55
N LEU A 407 -6.03 -10.69 -28.42
CA LEU A 407 -6.44 -11.43 -27.22
C LEU A 407 -7.75 -12.19 -27.42
N PHE A 408 -8.77 -11.56 -28.02
CA PHE A 408 -10.11 -12.17 -28.18
C PHE A 408 -10.15 -13.21 -29.31
N GLU A 409 -9.42 -12.99 -30.42
CA GLU A 409 -9.46 -13.88 -31.58
C GLU A 409 -8.41 -14.98 -31.54
N LYS A 410 -7.22 -14.69 -30.99
CA LYS A 410 -6.06 -15.59 -31.05
C LYS A 410 -5.53 -16.01 -29.69
N GLY A 411 -5.96 -15.37 -28.59
CA GLY A 411 -5.43 -15.61 -27.24
C GLY A 411 -3.97 -15.20 -27.08
N THR A 412 -3.47 -14.26 -27.91
CA THR A 412 -2.08 -13.80 -27.88
C THR A 412 -1.98 -12.29 -27.63
N THR A 413 -0.80 -11.82 -27.28
CA THR A 413 -0.48 -10.39 -27.14
C THR A 413 0.36 -9.85 -28.29
N GLU A 414 0.48 -10.62 -29.37
CA GLU A 414 1.15 -10.19 -30.60
C GLU A 414 0.30 -9.13 -31.31
N VAL A 415 0.93 -8.06 -31.74
CA VAL A 415 0.30 -6.96 -32.47
C VAL A 415 1.01 -6.76 -33.80
N PRO A 416 0.33 -6.21 -34.84
CA PRO A 416 0.97 -5.94 -36.12
C PRO A 416 2.19 -5.04 -35.97
N ASN A 417 3.28 -5.35 -36.70
CA ASN A 417 4.60 -4.72 -36.59
C ASN A 417 4.63 -3.20 -36.85
N HIS A 418 3.58 -2.60 -37.38
CA HIS A 418 3.53 -1.18 -37.72
C HIS A 418 2.31 -0.49 -37.11
N ILE A 419 2.44 -0.08 -35.85
CA ILE A 419 1.46 0.81 -35.22
C ILE A 419 2.15 2.16 -35.00
N LYS A 420 1.79 3.17 -35.82
CA LYS A 420 2.26 4.56 -35.69
C LYS A 420 3.78 4.70 -35.44
N ASP A 421 4.60 4.38 -36.40
CA ASP A 421 6.06 4.57 -36.34
C ASP A 421 6.84 3.73 -35.34
N PHE A 422 6.19 2.77 -34.68
CA PHE A 422 6.84 1.81 -33.77
C PHE A 422 6.85 0.41 -34.39
N ASP A 423 8.04 -0.15 -34.54
CA ASP A 423 8.22 -1.58 -34.83
C ASP A 423 8.03 -2.39 -33.54
N LEU A 424 6.78 -2.70 -33.22
CA LEU A 424 6.42 -3.50 -32.04
C LEU A 424 6.09 -4.93 -32.46
N GLU A 425 6.62 -5.89 -31.73
CA GLU A 425 6.33 -7.31 -31.96
C GLU A 425 5.27 -7.85 -31.01
N LYS A 426 5.26 -7.38 -29.75
CA LYS A 426 4.30 -7.83 -28.75
C LYS A 426 4.09 -6.84 -27.61
N ILE A 427 3.00 -7.04 -26.88
CA ILE A 427 2.73 -6.39 -25.60
C ILE A 427 3.00 -7.39 -24.47
N GLN A 428 3.80 -7.00 -23.49
CA GLN A 428 4.03 -7.76 -22.28
C GLN A 428 3.08 -7.28 -21.18
N LEU A 429 2.23 -8.17 -20.70
CA LEU A 429 1.30 -7.87 -19.63
C LEU A 429 1.99 -7.99 -18.27
N LYS A 430 1.88 -6.96 -17.43
CA LYS A 430 2.44 -6.92 -16.08
C LYS A 430 1.32 -6.75 -15.05
N THR A 431 1.43 -7.45 -13.95
CA THR A 431 0.48 -7.40 -12.84
C THR A 431 1.08 -6.76 -11.59
N GLU A 432 2.41 -6.65 -11.51
CA GLU A 432 3.13 -6.14 -10.36
C GLU A 432 3.61 -4.70 -10.58
N ARG A 433 3.57 -3.90 -9.50
CA ARG A 433 4.27 -2.62 -9.44
C ARG A 433 5.76 -2.90 -9.29
N LYS A 434 6.59 -2.38 -10.21
CA LYS A 434 8.03 -2.27 -9.95
C LYS A 434 8.22 -1.24 -8.83
N LYS A 435 8.70 -1.69 -7.66
CA LYS A 435 9.14 -0.82 -6.57
C LYS A 435 10.18 0.17 -7.12
N ASN A 436 9.99 1.47 -6.90
CA ASN A 436 10.88 2.58 -7.25
C ASN A 436 10.86 3.12 -8.69
N LEU A 437 9.85 2.84 -9.48
CA LEU A 437 9.63 3.57 -10.73
C LEU A 437 8.33 4.37 -10.58
N ASP A 438 8.34 5.59 -11.10
CA ASP A 438 7.11 6.37 -11.29
C ASP A 438 6.06 5.47 -11.95
N ILE A 439 4.77 5.70 -11.64
CA ILE A 439 3.66 4.86 -12.08
C ILE A 439 3.65 4.80 -13.61
N PHE A 440 4.30 3.79 -14.17
CA PHE A 440 4.23 3.55 -15.60
C PHE A 440 3.03 2.65 -15.91
N ILE A 441 2.07 3.23 -16.62
CA ILE A 441 0.99 2.45 -17.24
C ILE A 441 1.57 1.57 -18.33
N SER A 442 2.55 2.11 -19.06
CA SER A 442 3.28 1.41 -20.09
C SER A 442 4.71 1.93 -20.23
N CYS A 443 5.63 1.08 -20.65
CA CYS A 443 6.97 1.48 -21.05
C CYS A 443 7.46 0.63 -22.24
N ILE A 444 8.24 1.25 -23.11
CA ILE A 444 8.90 0.52 -24.20
C ILE A 444 10.10 -0.22 -23.63
N THR A 445 10.21 -1.51 -23.93
CA THR A 445 11.35 -2.35 -23.58
C THR A 445 11.98 -2.91 -24.85
N THR A 446 13.31 -2.80 -24.93
CA THR A 446 14.10 -3.41 -26.01
C THR A 446 14.82 -4.63 -25.47
N GLY A 447 14.75 -5.72 -26.21
CA GLY A 447 15.46 -6.96 -25.94
C GLY A 447 16.22 -7.42 -27.18
N THR A 448 16.80 -8.60 -27.12
CA THR A 448 17.49 -9.21 -28.26
C THR A 448 16.97 -10.63 -28.46
N HIS A 449 16.59 -10.97 -29.67
CA HIS A 449 16.26 -12.34 -30.06
C HIS A 449 17.50 -13.25 -30.03
N ALA A 450 17.27 -14.56 -30.06
CA ALA A 450 18.36 -15.55 -30.12
C ALA A 450 19.24 -15.43 -31.36
N ASP A 451 18.71 -14.85 -32.44
CA ASP A 451 19.41 -14.57 -33.69
C ASP A 451 20.14 -13.22 -33.70
N GLY A 452 20.08 -12.45 -32.60
CA GLY A 452 20.74 -11.15 -32.48
C GLY A 452 19.92 -9.96 -32.98
N SER A 453 18.70 -10.15 -33.50
CA SER A 453 17.81 -9.06 -33.91
C SER A 453 17.18 -8.38 -32.68
N THR A 454 16.77 -7.11 -32.85
CA THR A 454 16.15 -6.33 -31.75
C THR A 454 14.69 -6.71 -31.58
N LEU A 455 14.32 -7.08 -30.34
CA LEU A 455 12.93 -7.28 -29.92
C LEU A 455 12.41 -5.99 -29.29
N ASN A 456 11.38 -5.39 -29.85
CA ASN A 456 10.68 -4.25 -29.29
C ASN A 456 9.33 -4.69 -28.68
N SER A 457 9.13 -4.41 -27.41
CA SER A 457 7.88 -4.70 -26.72
C SER A 457 7.42 -3.52 -25.86
N ILE A 458 6.12 -3.44 -25.63
CA ILE A 458 5.56 -2.53 -24.65
C ILE A 458 5.13 -3.34 -23.41
N ASP A 459 5.63 -2.97 -22.23
CA ASP A 459 5.13 -3.46 -20.98
C ASP A 459 3.85 -2.70 -20.61
N LEU A 460 2.73 -3.39 -20.45
CA LEU A 460 1.45 -2.83 -20.01
C LEU A 460 1.12 -3.32 -18.61
N ASN A 461 1.03 -2.39 -17.65
CA ASN A 461 0.52 -2.69 -16.33
C ASN A 461 -1.01 -2.74 -16.35
N ILE A 462 -1.59 -3.92 -16.14
CA ILE A 462 -3.04 -4.14 -16.26
C ILE A 462 -3.82 -3.33 -15.23
N ARG A 463 -3.40 -3.35 -13.96
CA ARG A 463 -4.09 -2.62 -12.89
C ARG A 463 -4.10 -1.12 -13.17
N GLU A 464 -2.93 -0.55 -13.46
CA GLU A 464 -2.80 0.88 -13.72
C GLU A 464 -3.58 1.31 -14.98
N TYR A 465 -3.56 0.50 -16.03
CA TYR A 465 -4.38 0.74 -17.21
C TYR A 465 -5.87 0.79 -16.88
N CYS A 466 -6.40 -0.21 -16.21
CA CYS A 466 -7.82 -0.31 -15.88
C CYS A 466 -8.27 0.83 -14.94
N VAL A 467 -7.49 1.12 -13.89
CA VAL A 467 -7.81 2.20 -12.95
C VAL A 467 -7.81 3.56 -13.68
N ARG A 468 -6.77 3.84 -14.44
CA ARG A 468 -6.67 5.09 -15.19
C ARG A 468 -7.77 5.22 -16.24
N PHE A 469 -8.07 4.17 -16.97
CA PHE A 469 -9.15 4.17 -17.95
C PHE A 469 -10.51 4.46 -17.29
N ARG A 470 -10.77 3.90 -16.11
CA ARG A 470 -11.97 4.21 -15.32
C ARG A 470 -12.04 5.69 -14.94
N GLU A 471 -10.97 6.23 -14.36
CA GLU A 471 -10.90 7.63 -13.91
C GLU A 471 -11.13 8.62 -15.05
N THR A 472 -10.50 8.39 -16.19
CA THR A 472 -10.58 9.28 -17.36
C THR A 472 -11.91 9.18 -18.09
N SER A 473 -12.58 8.03 -18.05
CA SER A 473 -13.88 7.81 -18.69
C SER A 473 -15.05 8.53 -17.98
N VAL A 474 -14.90 8.93 -16.72
CA VAL A 474 -15.99 9.59 -15.96
C VAL A 474 -16.50 10.84 -16.65
N LYS A 475 -15.63 11.67 -17.20
CA LYS A 475 -16.01 12.90 -17.91
C LYS A 475 -16.73 12.61 -19.22
N PHE A 476 -16.26 11.59 -19.95
CA PHE A 476 -16.88 11.18 -21.20
C PHE A 476 -18.30 10.64 -20.96
N LEU A 477 -18.49 9.77 -19.96
CA LEU A 477 -19.81 9.27 -19.58
C LEU A 477 -20.75 10.42 -19.14
N ALA A 478 -20.24 11.38 -18.39
CA ALA A 478 -21.03 12.53 -17.94
C ALA A 478 -21.44 13.44 -19.10
N SER A 479 -20.57 13.67 -20.08
CA SER A 479 -20.87 14.51 -21.25
C SER A 479 -21.86 13.86 -22.23
N HIS A 480 -21.97 12.53 -22.24
CA HIS A 480 -22.90 11.76 -23.09
C HIS A 480 -23.97 11.04 -22.28
N LYS A 481 -24.29 11.55 -21.10
CA LYS A 481 -25.26 10.91 -20.19
C LYS A 481 -26.59 10.61 -20.83
N ALA A 482 -27.12 11.54 -21.65
CA ALA A 482 -28.42 11.39 -22.30
C ALA A 482 -28.47 10.22 -23.30
N GLU A 483 -27.36 9.91 -23.94
CA GLU A 483 -27.19 8.78 -24.85
C GLU A 483 -27.11 7.47 -24.06
N PHE A 484 -26.30 7.43 -23.01
CA PHE A 484 -26.16 6.26 -22.15
C PHE A 484 -27.42 5.92 -21.36
N ASP A 485 -28.19 6.92 -20.94
CA ASP A 485 -29.48 6.69 -20.25
C ASP A 485 -30.54 6.02 -21.15
N LYS A 486 -30.37 6.07 -22.48
CA LYS A 486 -31.25 5.39 -23.45
C LYS A 486 -30.87 3.92 -23.70
N MET A 487 -29.69 3.49 -23.24
CA MET A 487 -29.29 2.09 -23.41
C MET A 487 -30.22 1.15 -22.65
N PRO A 488 -30.48 -0.06 -23.22
CA PRO A 488 -31.13 -1.12 -22.47
C PRO A 488 -30.34 -1.43 -21.22
N LYS A 489 -30.98 -1.45 -20.09
CA LYS A 489 -30.35 -1.82 -18.81
C LYS A 489 -30.19 -3.33 -18.74
N ILE A 490 -29.10 -3.79 -18.14
CA ILE A 490 -28.84 -5.22 -17.94
C ILE A 490 -29.28 -5.56 -16.53
N ASP A 491 -30.27 -6.44 -16.41
CA ASP A 491 -30.67 -7.05 -15.16
C ASP A 491 -29.78 -8.26 -14.89
N ILE A 492 -29.07 -8.25 -13.77
CA ILE A 492 -28.35 -9.42 -13.28
C ILE A 492 -29.18 -9.98 -12.13
N PHE A 493 -29.80 -11.15 -12.37
CA PHE A 493 -30.53 -11.86 -11.34
C PHE A 493 -29.56 -12.67 -10.47
N ASP A 494 -29.62 -12.46 -9.16
CA ASP A 494 -29.01 -13.33 -8.19
C ASP A 494 -29.90 -14.58 -8.03
N ILE A 495 -29.48 -15.67 -8.66
CA ILE A 495 -30.25 -16.95 -8.67
C ILE A 495 -30.44 -17.47 -7.24
N ASP A 496 -29.47 -17.26 -6.36
CA ASP A 496 -29.59 -17.71 -4.97
C ASP A 496 -30.63 -16.88 -4.21
N LYS A 497 -30.70 -15.58 -4.47
CA LYS A 497 -31.69 -14.68 -3.89
C LYS A 497 -33.09 -14.95 -4.43
N GLU A 498 -33.25 -15.19 -5.75
CA GLU A 498 -34.51 -15.59 -6.34
C GLU A 498 -34.99 -16.94 -5.77
N HIS A 499 -34.06 -17.86 -5.51
CA HIS A 499 -34.40 -19.14 -4.90
C HIS A 499 -34.85 -18.97 -3.44
N GLU A 500 -34.18 -18.13 -2.64
CA GLU A 500 -34.59 -17.77 -1.28
C GLU A 500 -35.99 -17.11 -1.28
N ASP A 501 -36.22 -16.14 -2.17
CA ASP A 501 -37.50 -15.44 -2.32
C ASP A 501 -38.62 -16.40 -2.76
N MET A 502 -38.33 -17.33 -3.68
CA MET A 502 -39.30 -18.38 -4.10
C MET A 502 -39.61 -19.38 -2.99
N VAL A 503 -38.60 -19.75 -2.18
CA VAL A 503 -38.79 -20.62 -1.02
C VAL A 503 -39.62 -19.91 0.04
N GLU A 504 -39.39 -18.65 0.31
CA GLU A 504 -40.16 -17.85 1.26
C GLU A 504 -41.61 -17.65 0.78
N CYS A 505 -41.83 -17.33 -0.49
CA CYS A 505 -43.16 -17.30 -1.11
C CYS A 505 -43.85 -18.65 -1.06
N SER A 506 -43.12 -19.73 -1.31
CA SER A 506 -43.66 -21.10 -1.23
C SER A 506 -44.10 -21.48 0.18
N ILE A 507 -43.31 -21.13 1.20
CA ILE A 507 -43.61 -21.32 2.61
C ILE A 507 -44.85 -20.50 2.99
N HIS A 508 -44.89 -19.23 2.58
CA HIS A 508 -46.01 -18.34 2.87
C HIS A 508 -47.31 -18.85 2.22
N THR A 509 -47.25 -19.27 0.95
CA THR A 509 -48.39 -19.88 0.24
C THR A 509 -48.83 -21.17 0.90
N LYS A 510 -47.92 -22.01 1.37
CA LYS A 510 -48.23 -23.24 2.10
C LYS A 510 -48.94 -22.96 3.43
N THR A 511 -48.45 -21.95 4.17
CA THR A 511 -49.07 -21.51 5.45
C THR A 511 -50.48 -20.96 5.21
N ILE A 512 -50.70 -20.16 4.17
CA ILE A 512 -52.00 -19.63 3.80
C ILE A 512 -52.97 -20.79 3.41
N ASN A 513 -52.50 -21.75 2.60
CA ASN A 513 -53.31 -22.92 2.23
C ASN A 513 -53.67 -23.78 3.44
N GLU A 514 -52.79 -23.98 4.39
CA GLU A 514 -53.06 -24.68 5.66
C GLU A 514 -54.09 -23.93 6.51
N GLN A 515 -54.02 -22.61 6.57
CA GLN A 515 -55.01 -21.78 7.25
C GLN A 515 -56.39 -21.85 6.58
N ILE A 516 -56.45 -21.82 5.24
CA ILE A 516 -57.66 -21.96 4.47
C ILE A 516 -58.29 -23.35 4.68
N LEU A 517 -57.48 -24.41 4.65
CA LEU A 517 -57.93 -25.78 4.94
C LEU A 517 -58.44 -25.95 6.36
N LYS A 518 -57.79 -25.33 7.34
CA LYS A 518 -58.20 -25.31 8.73
C LYS A 518 -59.55 -24.59 8.90
N TYR A 519 -59.71 -23.45 8.23
CA TYR A 519 -60.97 -22.69 8.24
C TYR A 519 -62.11 -23.45 7.54
N ALA A 520 -61.86 -24.15 6.43
CA ALA A 520 -62.82 -24.99 5.74
C ALA A 520 -63.27 -26.19 6.58
N ARG A 521 -62.35 -26.84 7.32
CA ARG A 521 -62.67 -27.94 8.26
C ARG A 521 -63.51 -27.45 9.45
N LEU A 522 -63.22 -26.25 9.97
CA LEU A 522 -64.01 -25.64 11.05
C LEU A 522 -65.42 -25.25 10.59
N LYS A 523 -65.65 -24.92 9.34
CA LYS A 523 -66.97 -24.66 8.75
C LYS A 523 -67.75 -25.93 8.50
N GLN A 524 -67.12 -27.04 8.16
CA GLN A 524 -67.77 -28.34 8.01
C GLN A 524 -68.15 -28.99 9.36
N SER A 525 -67.42 -28.72 10.42
CA SER A 525 -67.76 -29.24 11.76
C SER A 525 -68.86 -28.46 12.49
N LYS A 526 -69.34 -27.34 11.94
CA LYS A 526 -70.44 -26.53 12.44
C LYS A 526 -71.73 -26.69 11.63
N LYS A 527 -71.79 -27.60 10.67
CA LYS A 527 -72.98 -28.13 10.04
C LYS A 527 -73.25 -29.54 10.58
#